data_575d0878a67db05951599f72b7b89d4a
#
_entry.id   575d0878a67db05951599f72b7b89d4a
#
_cell.length_a   1.000
_cell.length_b   1.000
_cell.length_c   1.000
_cell.angle_alpha   90.00
_cell.angle_beta   90.00
_cell.angle_gamma   90.00
#
_symmetry.space_group_name_H-M   'P 1'
#
loop_
_entity.id
_entity.type
_entity.pdbx_description
1 polymer ?
#
loop_
_entity_poly.entity_id
_entity_poly.type
_entity_poly.pdbx_seq_one_letter_code
_entity_poly.pdbx_strand_id
1 'polypeptide(L)'
;AQESRGLGDVYKRQIILPRNVHKSALNALVLCGAVPVYVNPEMNAKLGISLGMEIDQVARAIEDNPDAKAVLVNNPTYYGICSDLRAIVKLAHSRGIKVLTDEAHGTHLYFGENLPVCGMAAGADMSAISMHKSGGSLTQSSILLTGKAVKADHVRQIINLTQTTSASYLLLSSLDISRRNLALRGRESFARVAKMAEYARNEINSIGGYYAYGRDLVNGTSIYDYDVTKLSVYTLDIGLAGIEVYDLLRDEYDIQIEFGDICNILAYISIGDRIQDIERLVGALQDIKRLYSRDRTGLLSGEYINPEVAVSPQKAFYAEKKSLSIKDSVGCISGEFVMCYPPGIPILAPGERITKEIAEYILYAKEKGCSMQGTEDPAVEYLQVLA
;
A
#
# COMPACT_ATOMS: atom_id res chain seq x y z
N ALA A 1 -15.30 40.10 -4.18
CA ALA A 1 -15.53 39.57 -2.82
C ALA A 1 -16.66 38.54 -2.75
N GLN A 2 -17.51 38.45 -3.77
CA GLN A 2 -18.59 37.44 -3.82
C GLN A 2 -18.17 36.12 -4.49
N GLU A 3 -17.17 36.16 -5.35
CA GLU A 3 -16.62 34.96 -6.03
C GLU A 3 -15.79 34.05 -5.10
N SER A 4 -15.26 34.60 -4.01
CA SER A 4 -14.48 33.86 -3.02
C SER A 4 -15.31 32.91 -2.14
N ARG A 5 -16.63 33.10 -2.03
CA ARG A 5 -17.49 32.26 -1.15
C ARG A 5 -17.77 30.89 -1.70
N GLY A 6 -17.82 30.72 -3.02
CA GLY A 6 -18.01 29.41 -3.65
C GLY A 6 -16.77 28.51 -3.64
N LEU A 7 -15.58 29.13 -3.70
CA LEU A 7 -14.30 28.39 -3.66
C LEU A 7 -13.91 27.98 -2.24
N GLY A 8 -14.36 28.70 -1.20
CA GLY A 8 -14.07 28.38 0.19
C GLY A 8 -14.62 27.01 0.64
N ASP A 9 -15.77 26.59 0.12
CA ASP A 9 -16.38 25.31 0.46
C ASP A 9 -15.73 24.11 -0.25
N VAL A 10 -15.12 24.32 -1.40
CA VAL A 10 -14.39 23.25 -2.12
C VAL A 10 -13.11 22.86 -1.37
N TYR A 11 -12.46 23.80 -0.70
CA TYR A 11 -11.21 23.61 0.04
C TYR A 11 -11.39 22.98 1.44
N LYS A 12 -12.63 22.75 1.89
CA LYS A 12 -12.91 22.15 3.20
C LYS A 12 -13.34 20.68 3.16
N ARG A 13 -13.31 20.04 1.99
CA ARG A 13 -13.69 18.63 1.89
C ARG A 13 -12.58 17.76 2.45
N GLN A 14 -12.83 17.17 3.59
CA GLN A 14 -11.90 16.26 4.23
C GLN A 14 -12.17 14.82 3.80
N ILE A 15 -11.09 14.03 3.73
CA ILE A 15 -11.11 12.59 3.56
C ILE A 15 -10.26 11.95 4.66
N ILE A 16 -10.82 10.99 5.34
CA ILE A 16 -10.12 10.18 6.35
C ILE A 16 -9.45 9.03 5.62
N LEU A 17 -8.14 8.84 5.83
CA LEU A 17 -7.37 7.79 5.16
C LEU A 17 -6.16 7.37 6.01
N PRO A 18 -5.66 6.13 5.85
CA PRO A 18 -4.46 5.71 6.57
C PRO A 18 -3.23 6.38 5.95
N ARG A 19 -2.22 6.65 6.79
CA ARG A 19 -0.98 7.30 6.30
C ARG A 19 -0.15 6.40 5.36
N ASN A 20 -0.33 5.09 5.43
CA ASN A 20 0.33 4.11 4.57
C ASN A 20 -0.38 3.83 3.24
N VAL A 21 -1.15 4.80 2.73
CA VAL A 21 -1.78 4.70 1.39
C VAL A 21 -0.75 4.75 0.28
N HIS A 22 -1.12 4.18 -0.85
CA HIS A 22 -0.34 4.30 -2.08
C HIS A 22 -0.33 5.75 -2.58
N LYS A 23 0.79 6.15 -3.25
CA LYS A 23 0.95 7.50 -3.81
C LYS A 23 -0.22 7.98 -4.68
N SER A 24 -0.95 7.07 -5.35
CA SER A 24 -2.10 7.44 -6.18
C SER A 24 -3.23 8.10 -5.37
N ALA A 25 -3.44 7.68 -4.12
CA ALA A 25 -4.41 8.31 -3.24
C ALA A 25 -4.01 9.75 -2.91
N LEU A 26 -2.73 9.98 -2.59
CA LEU A 26 -2.22 11.33 -2.32
C LEU A 26 -2.19 12.21 -3.58
N ASN A 27 -1.86 11.65 -4.74
CA ASN A 27 -1.98 12.37 -6.02
C ASN A 27 -3.44 12.80 -6.28
N ALA A 28 -4.40 11.94 -5.93
CA ALA A 28 -5.81 12.30 -6.05
C ALA A 28 -6.17 13.49 -5.13
N LEU A 29 -5.59 13.58 -3.92
CA LEU A 29 -5.77 14.74 -3.04
C LEU A 29 -5.20 16.03 -3.67
N VAL A 30 -4.04 15.94 -4.32
CA VAL A 30 -3.47 17.08 -5.07
C VAL A 30 -4.42 17.53 -6.17
N LEU A 31 -4.98 16.58 -6.94
CA LEU A 31 -5.87 16.91 -8.06
C LEU A 31 -7.22 17.46 -7.61
N CYS A 32 -7.86 16.87 -6.60
CA CYS A 32 -9.22 17.24 -6.18
C CYS A 32 -9.26 18.29 -5.08
N GLY A 33 -8.12 18.64 -4.48
CA GLY A 33 -8.03 19.63 -3.40
C GLY A 33 -8.60 19.17 -2.06
N ALA A 34 -8.85 17.88 -1.88
CA ALA A 34 -9.30 17.34 -0.60
C ALA A 34 -8.19 17.43 0.46
N VAL A 35 -8.59 17.67 1.70
CA VAL A 35 -7.68 17.76 2.84
C VAL A 35 -7.63 16.39 3.54
N PRO A 36 -6.44 15.79 3.66
CA PRO A 36 -6.32 14.52 4.37
C PRO A 36 -6.52 14.69 5.88
N VAL A 37 -7.22 13.73 6.47
CA VAL A 37 -7.26 13.45 7.91
C VAL A 37 -6.62 12.08 8.07
N TYR A 38 -5.38 12.05 8.49
CA TYR A 38 -4.66 10.77 8.59
C TYR A 38 -5.05 10.00 9.84
N VAL A 39 -5.38 8.73 9.62
CA VAL A 39 -5.37 7.70 10.65
C VAL A 39 -4.02 7.00 10.54
N ASN A 40 -3.27 7.01 11.63
CA ASN A 40 -1.94 6.40 11.66
C ASN A 40 -2.07 4.95 12.13
N PRO A 41 -1.92 3.96 11.21
CA PRO A 41 -1.93 2.56 11.62
C PRO A 41 -0.80 2.28 12.60
N GLU A 42 -1.03 1.36 13.52
CA GLU A 42 0.06 0.87 14.35
C GLU A 42 1.17 0.22 13.53
N MET A 43 2.37 0.19 14.10
CA MET A 43 3.52 -0.51 13.54
C MET A 43 3.81 -1.76 14.35
N ASN A 44 4.02 -2.88 13.66
CA ASN A 44 4.65 -4.02 14.31
C ASN A 44 6.16 -3.77 14.38
N ALA A 45 6.65 -3.37 15.54
CA ALA A 45 8.06 -2.97 15.72
C ALA A 45 9.06 -4.10 15.40
N LYS A 46 8.70 -5.38 15.60
CA LYS A 46 9.56 -6.52 15.25
C LYS A 46 9.66 -6.69 13.74
N LEU A 47 8.53 -6.64 13.05
CA LEU A 47 8.46 -6.90 11.61
C LEU A 47 8.72 -5.65 10.76
N GLY A 48 8.67 -4.45 11.36
CA GLY A 48 8.86 -3.19 10.64
C GLY A 48 7.73 -2.88 9.63
N ILE A 49 6.52 -3.38 9.84
CA ILE A 49 5.39 -3.23 8.93
C ILE A 49 4.25 -2.42 9.55
N SER A 50 3.60 -1.60 8.73
CA SER A 50 2.36 -0.92 9.12
C SER A 50 1.19 -1.91 9.14
N LEU A 51 0.34 -1.77 10.15
CA LEU A 51 -0.84 -2.60 10.36
C LEU A 51 -2.09 -2.01 9.67
N GLY A 52 -3.26 -2.55 9.96
CA GLY A 52 -4.54 -2.07 9.47
C GLY A 52 -5.07 -0.88 10.28
N MET A 53 -6.12 -0.24 9.78
CA MET A 53 -6.85 0.80 10.52
C MET A 53 -7.70 0.18 11.61
N GLU A 54 -7.53 0.64 12.84
CA GLU A 54 -8.37 0.24 13.97
C GLU A 54 -9.68 1.03 13.99
N ILE A 55 -10.76 0.35 14.37
CA ILE A 55 -12.08 0.96 14.40
C ILE A 55 -12.16 2.17 15.35
N ASP A 56 -11.45 2.12 16.48
CA ASP A 56 -11.44 3.21 17.47
C ASP A 56 -10.70 4.45 16.96
N GLN A 57 -9.66 4.27 16.15
CA GLN A 57 -8.93 5.36 15.50
C GLN A 57 -9.81 6.02 14.43
N VAL A 58 -10.52 5.20 13.63
CA VAL A 58 -11.47 5.70 12.64
C VAL A 58 -12.63 6.44 13.30
N ALA A 59 -13.15 5.94 14.42
CA ALA A 59 -14.22 6.58 15.19
C ALA A 59 -13.80 7.97 15.66
N ARG A 60 -12.63 8.09 16.29
CA ARG A 60 -12.08 9.40 16.71
C ARG A 60 -11.89 10.34 15.53
N ALA A 61 -11.31 9.87 14.42
CA ALA A 61 -11.12 10.69 13.25
C ALA A 61 -12.44 11.22 12.67
N ILE A 62 -13.51 10.43 12.70
CA ILE A 62 -14.86 10.84 12.30
C ILE A 62 -15.46 11.84 13.29
N GLU A 63 -15.31 11.61 14.59
CA GLU A 63 -15.81 12.52 15.64
C GLU A 63 -15.14 13.89 15.59
N ASP A 64 -13.83 13.92 15.41
CA ASP A 64 -13.04 15.15 15.28
C ASP A 64 -13.28 15.88 13.95
N ASN A 65 -13.76 15.16 12.91
CA ASN A 65 -13.97 15.70 11.56
C ASN A 65 -15.36 15.30 11.01
N PRO A 66 -16.45 15.80 11.59
CA PRO A 66 -17.83 15.40 11.24
C PRO A 66 -18.23 15.77 9.81
N ASP A 67 -17.52 16.72 9.19
CA ASP A 67 -17.74 17.17 7.82
C ASP A 67 -16.99 16.32 6.77
N ALA A 68 -16.21 15.34 7.19
CA ALA A 68 -15.50 14.43 6.28
C ALA A 68 -16.48 13.77 5.29
N LYS A 69 -16.06 13.67 4.03
CA LYS A 69 -16.94 13.14 2.96
C LYS A 69 -16.74 11.66 2.70
N ALA A 70 -15.57 11.15 3.00
CA ALA A 70 -15.26 9.73 2.83
C ALA A 70 -14.21 9.24 3.84
N VAL A 71 -14.23 7.93 4.07
CA VAL A 71 -13.13 7.15 4.63
C VAL A 71 -12.56 6.30 3.50
N LEU A 72 -11.26 6.38 3.26
CA LEU A 72 -10.54 5.48 2.37
C LEU A 72 -9.84 4.41 3.21
N VAL A 73 -9.99 3.16 2.85
CA VAL A 73 -9.33 2.02 3.51
C VAL A 73 -8.50 1.26 2.49
N ASN A 74 -7.23 1.03 2.80
CA ASN A 74 -6.36 0.16 2.02
C ASN A 74 -6.53 -1.29 2.53
N ASN A 75 -7.05 -2.20 1.70
CA ASN A 75 -7.38 -3.57 2.10
C ASN A 75 -7.31 -4.59 0.97
N PRO A 76 -6.43 -5.58 1.03
CA PRO A 76 -5.39 -5.75 2.05
C PRO A 76 -4.26 -4.72 1.91
N THR A 77 -3.46 -4.55 2.94
CA THR A 77 -2.18 -3.85 2.82
C THR A 77 -1.21 -4.66 1.96
N TYR A 78 -0.07 -4.10 1.61
CA TYR A 78 0.96 -4.79 0.82
C TYR A 78 1.39 -6.12 1.46
N TYR A 79 1.48 -6.16 2.79
CA TYR A 79 1.88 -7.35 3.57
C TYR A 79 0.73 -8.32 3.86
N GLY A 80 -0.47 -8.07 3.35
CA GLY A 80 -1.62 -8.95 3.49
C GLY A 80 -2.52 -8.66 4.70
N ILE A 81 -2.28 -7.56 5.44
CA ILE A 81 -3.08 -7.20 6.60
C ILE A 81 -4.40 -6.59 6.19
N CYS A 82 -5.49 -7.03 6.81
CA CYS A 82 -6.84 -6.55 6.58
C CYS A 82 -7.43 -5.90 7.84
N SER A 83 -8.13 -4.77 7.64
CA SER A 83 -8.89 -4.08 8.67
C SER A 83 -10.31 -4.67 8.81
N ASP A 84 -11.02 -4.37 9.90
CA ASP A 84 -12.45 -4.69 10.03
C ASP A 84 -13.29 -3.77 9.13
N LEU A 85 -13.34 -4.11 7.84
CA LEU A 85 -14.10 -3.33 6.86
C LEU A 85 -15.58 -3.22 7.20
N ARG A 86 -16.19 -4.28 7.77
CA ARG A 86 -17.62 -4.27 8.10
C ARG A 86 -17.93 -3.27 9.20
N ALA A 87 -17.11 -3.24 10.24
CA ALA A 87 -17.27 -2.27 11.33
C ALA A 87 -17.01 -0.84 10.84
N ILE A 88 -15.94 -0.62 10.03
CA ILE A 88 -15.62 0.69 9.45
C ILE A 88 -16.77 1.20 8.56
N VAL A 89 -17.29 0.36 7.66
CA VAL A 89 -18.42 0.71 6.78
C VAL A 89 -19.66 1.07 7.61
N LYS A 90 -20.02 0.23 8.57
CA LYS A 90 -21.18 0.47 9.46
C LYS A 90 -21.04 1.79 10.21
N LEU A 91 -19.88 2.07 10.76
CA LEU A 91 -19.59 3.30 11.51
C LEU A 91 -19.69 4.53 10.57
N ALA A 92 -18.99 4.54 9.45
CA ALA A 92 -18.99 5.66 8.52
C ALA A 92 -20.39 5.95 7.97
N HIS A 93 -21.11 4.92 7.56
CA HIS A 93 -22.49 5.06 7.05
C HIS A 93 -23.46 5.59 8.11
N SER A 94 -23.29 5.24 9.41
CA SER A 94 -24.12 5.79 10.49
C SER A 94 -23.95 7.32 10.65
N ARG A 95 -22.89 7.88 10.12
CA ARG A 95 -22.58 9.33 10.10
C ARG A 95 -22.76 9.96 8.72
N GLY A 96 -23.32 9.21 7.74
CA GLY A 96 -23.53 9.68 6.36
C GLY A 96 -22.23 9.84 5.55
N ILE A 97 -21.12 9.27 6.00
CA ILE A 97 -19.80 9.32 5.37
C ILE A 97 -19.65 8.11 4.44
N LYS A 98 -19.11 8.34 3.24
CA LYS A 98 -18.86 7.29 2.24
C LYS A 98 -17.62 6.47 2.58
N VAL A 99 -17.59 5.21 2.16
CA VAL A 99 -16.42 4.34 2.30
C VAL A 99 -15.90 3.94 0.93
N LEU A 100 -14.62 4.22 0.71
CA LEU A 100 -13.84 3.85 -0.47
C LEU A 100 -12.82 2.80 -0.05
N THR A 101 -12.61 1.77 -0.88
CA THR A 101 -11.55 0.80 -0.61
C THR A 101 -10.54 0.78 -1.75
N ASP A 102 -9.27 0.89 -1.39
CA ASP A 102 -8.17 0.58 -2.29
C ASP A 102 -7.84 -0.92 -2.11
N GLU A 103 -8.31 -1.71 -3.04
CA GLU A 103 -8.10 -3.16 -3.09
C GLU A 103 -7.22 -3.53 -4.30
N ALA A 104 -6.24 -2.67 -4.63
CA ALA A 104 -5.31 -2.93 -5.72
C ALA A 104 -4.63 -4.31 -5.56
N HIS A 105 -4.40 -4.75 -4.34
CA HIS A 105 -3.88 -6.07 -4.00
C HIS A 105 -4.94 -7.09 -3.60
N GLY A 106 -6.22 -6.79 -3.79
CA GLY A 106 -7.35 -7.57 -3.29
C GLY A 106 -8.29 -8.14 -4.35
N THR A 107 -7.93 -8.14 -5.65
CA THR A 107 -8.80 -8.67 -6.72
C THR A 107 -9.29 -10.09 -6.43
N HIS A 108 -8.41 -10.96 -5.92
CA HIS A 108 -8.73 -12.36 -5.61
C HIS A 108 -9.76 -12.52 -4.49
N LEU A 109 -9.92 -11.53 -3.61
CA LEU A 109 -10.93 -11.54 -2.54
C LEU A 109 -12.36 -11.59 -3.08
N TYR A 110 -12.57 -11.19 -4.33
CA TYR A 110 -13.86 -11.22 -5.01
C TYR A 110 -14.24 -12.58 -5.59
N PHE A 111 -13.25 -13.47 -5.72
CA PHE A 111 -13.41 -14.74 -6.43
C PHE A 111 -13.01 -15.96 -5.60
N GLY A 112 -12.20 -15.80 -4.56
CA GLY A 112 -11.76 -16.87 -3.70
C GLY A 112 -12.71 -17.15 -2.54
N GLU A 113 -12.61 -18.35 -1.95
CA GLU A 113 -13.28 -18.72 -0.70
C GLU A 113 -12.30 -18.72 0.47
N ASN A 114 -12.80 -18.49 1.67
CA ASN A 114 -11.99 -18.47 2.90
C ASN A 114 -10.86 -17.42 2.87
N LEU A 115 -11.05 -16.37 2.07
CA LEU A 115 -10.21 -15.19 2.01
C LEU A 115 -10.87 -14.05 2.79
N PRO A 116 -10.12 -12.99 3.15
CA PRO A 116 -10.67 -11.81 3.82
C PRO A 116 -11.85 -11.18 3.06
N VAL A 117 -12.70 -10.47 3.77
CA VAL A 117 -13.85 -9.81 3.16
C VAL A 117 -13.40 -8.70 2.22
N CYS A 118 -13.94 -8.67 0.99
CA CYS A 118 -13.72 -7.58 0.05
C CYS A 118 -14.62 -6.37 0.35
N GLY A 119 -14.23 -5.19 -0.14
CA GLY A 119 -14.91 -3.92 0.12
C GLY A 119 -16.39 -3.94 -0.24
N MET A 120 -16.72 -4.42 -1.45
CA MET A 120 -18.13 -4.46 -1.89
C MET A 120 -18.97 -5.42 -1.05
N ALA A 121 -18.43 -6.56 -0.61
CA ALA A 121 -19.11 -7.50 0.29
C ALA A 121 -19.23 -6.96 1.72
N ALA A 122 -18.33 -6.07 2.12
CA ALA A 122 -18.43 -5.32 3.38
C ALA A 122 -19.44 -4.17 3.32
N GLY A 123 -19.88 -3.77 2.12
CA GLY A 123 -20.82 -2.68 1.89
C GLY A 123 -20.17 -1.33 1.56
N ALA A 124 -18.90 -1.31 1.17
CA ALA A 124 -18.23 -0.08 0.72
C ALA A 124 -18.98 0.57 -0.47
N ASP A 125 -18.89 1.88 -0.59
CA ASP A 125 -19.53 2.62 -1.68
C ASP A 125 -18.78 2.46 -3.00
N MET A 126 -17.46 2.38 -2.96
CA MET A 126 -16.63 2.15 -4.15
C MET A 126 -15.38 1.32 -3.76
N SER A 127 -14.92 0.52 -4.71
CA SER A 127 -13.67 -0.23 -4.58
C SER A 127 -12.86 -0.19 -5.87
N ALA A 128 -11.57 0.10 -5.77
CA ALA A 128 -10.62 0.03 -6.87
C ALA A 128 -9.81 -1.26 -6.76
N ILE A 129 -9.89 -2.12 -7.80
CA ILE A 129 -9.14 -3.37 -7.88
C ILE A 129 -8.20 -3.38 -9.08
N SER A 130 -6.98 -3.87 -8.91
CA SER A 130 -6.00 -4.02 -10.00
C SER A 130 -6.01 -5.45 -10.52
N MET A 131 -6.71 -5.67 -11.63
CA MET A 131 -6.78 -6.99 -12.25
C MET A 131 -5.42 -7.51 -12.70
N HIS A 132 -4.50 -6.61 -13.07
CA HIS A 132 -3.15 -6.96 -13.51
C HIS A 132 -2.23 -7.45 -12.38
N LYS A 133 -2.57 -7.23 -11.09
CA LYS A 133 -1.76 -7.71 -9.96
C LYS A 133 -2.13 -9.14 -9.58
N SER A 134 -3.37 -9.40 -9.23
CA SER A 134 -3.82 -10.73 -8.77
C SER A 134 -4.88 -11.40 -9.65
N GLY A 135 -5.38 -10.69 -10.64
CA GLY A 135 -6.42 -11.22 -11.53
C GLY A 135 -5.92 -11.89 -12.80
N GLY A 136 -4.65 -11.74 -13.16
CA GLY A 136 -4.04 -12.39 -14.33
C GLY A 136 -4.26 -11.65 -15.65
N SER A 137 -4.64 -10.37 -15.64
CA SER A 137 -4.68 -9.54 -16.85
C SER A 137 -3.34 -8.87 -17.14
N LEU A 138 -3.18 -8.34 -18.36
CA LEU A 138 -2.01 -7.54 -18.72
C LEU A 138 -1.95 -6.26 -17.87
N THR A 139 -0.76 -5.67 -17.76
CA THR A 139 -0.52 -4.44 -16.97
C THR A 139 -1.46 -3.31 -17.35
N GLN A 140 -1.60 -2.31 -16.48
CA GLN A 140 -2.47 -1.14 -16.64
C GLN A 140 -3.96 -1.47 -16.78
N SER A 141 -4.42 -2.61 -16.30
CA SER A 141 -5.83 -3.01 -16.31
C SER A 141 -6.39 -3.11 -14.89
N SER A 142 -7.43 -2.33 -14.64
CA SER A 142 -8.09 -2.20 -13.34
C SER A 142 -9.62 -2.13 -13.51
N ILE A 143 -10.35 -2.41 -12.45
CA ILE A 143 -11.81 -2.25 -12.40
C ILE A 143 -12.14 -1.36 -11.22
N LEU A 144 -13.03 -0.39 -11.45
CA LEU A 144 -13.67 0.38 -10.40
C LEU A 144 -15.08 -0.17 -10.17
N LEU A 145 -15.33 -0.68 -8.97
CA LEU A 145 -16.60 -1.19 -8.54
C LEU A 145 -17.38 -0.10 -7.80
N THR A 146 -18.69 -0.03 -8.02
CA THR A 146 -19.56 0.96 -7.39
C THR A 146 -20.75 0.31 -6.72
N GLY A 147 -21.06 0.74 -5.51
CA GLY A 147 -22.28 0.36 -4.79
C GLY A 147 -23.53 1.02 -5.36
N LYS A 148 -24.71 0.52 -4.98
CA LYS A 148 -26.01 1.00 -5.47
C LYS A 148 -26.29 2.49 -5.16
N ALA A 149 -25.71 3.02 -4.09
CA ALA A 149 -25.88 4.41 -3.65
C ALA A 149 -24.99 5.42 -4.43
N VAL A 150 -24.09 4.93 -5.29
CA VAL A 150 -23.19 5.77 -6.08
C VAL A 150 -23.80 6.03 -7.46
N LYS A 151 -23.79 7.29 -7.87
CA LYS A 151 -24.24 7.68 -9.22
C LYS A 151 -23.19 7.30 -10.26
N ALA A 152 -23.36 6.17 -10.91
CA ALA A 152 -22.41 5.61 -11.88
C ALA A 152 -22.07 6.58 -13.02
N ASP A 153 -23.04 7.37 -13.49
CA ASP A 153 -22.80 8.34 -14.58
C ASP A 153 -21.85 9.47 -14.15
N HIS A 154 -21.95 9.93 -12.90
CA HIS A 154 -21.00 10.91 -12.38
C HIS A 154 -19.58 10.33 -12.27
N VAL A 155 -19.45 9.11 -11.78
CA VAL A 155 -18.17 8.39 -11.74
C VAL A 155 -17.58 8.26 -13.15
N ARG A 156 -18.41 7.88 -14.14
CA ARG A 156 -17.97 7.78 -15.54
C ARG A 156 -17.47 9.10 -16.10
N GLN A 157 -18.13 10.22 -15.77
CA GLN A 157 -17.65 11.55 -16.17
C GLN A 157 -16.26 11.85 -15.61
N ILE A 158 -16.00 11.56 -14.34
CA ILE A 158 -14.68 11.76 -13.73
C ILE A 158 -13.63 10.84 -14.36
N ILE A 159 -13.97 9.58 -14.61
CA ILE A 159 -13.08 8.65 -15.31
C ILE A 159 -12.70 9.20 -16.70
N ASN A 160 -13.67 9.69 -17.46
CA ASN A 160 -13.43 10.26 -18.79
C ASN A 160 -12.53 11.51 -18.77
N LEU A 161 -12.50 12.27 -17.67
CA LEU A 161 -11.58 13.39 -17.49
C LEU A 161 -10.15 12.99 -17.15
N THR A 162 -9.97 11.82 -16.52
CA THR A 162 -8.70 11.40 -15.93
C THR A 162 -8.00 10.28 -16.69
N GLN A 163 -8.71 9.59 -17.58
CA GLN A 163 -8.17 8.49 -18.37
C GLN A 163 -7.86 8.90 -19.81
N THR A 164 -7.08 8.05 -20.48
CA THR A 164 -6.78 8.20 -21.91
C THR A 164 -8.06 8.11 -22.75
N THR A 165 -8.11 8.89 -23.83
CA THR A 165 -9.14 8.80 -24.86
C THR A 165 -8.87 7.69 -25.87
N SER A 166 -7.66 7.10 -25.87
CA SER A 166 -7.17 6.08 -26.81
C SER A 166 -6.93 4.76 -26.10
N ALA A 167 -8.02 4.05 -25.76
CA ALA A 167 -7.94 2.77 -25.07
C ALA A 167 -7.28 1.68 -25.95
N SER A 168 -6.42 0.87 -25.33
CA SER A 168 -5.85 -0.30 -25.98
C SER A 168 -6.84 -1.49 -25.95
N TYR A 169 -7.24 -1.96 -27.13
CA TYR A 169 -8.11 -3.15 -27.22
C TYR A 169 -7.43 -4.42 -26.69
N LEU A 170 -6.10 -4.52 -26.75
CA LEU A 170 -5.37 -5.64 -26.15
C LEU A 170 -5.53 -5.68 -24.65
N LEU A 171 -5.40 -4.51 -23.98
CA LEU A 171 -5.59 -4.39 -22.53
C LEU A 171 -7.05 -4.66 -22.12
N LEU A 172 -8.01 -4.10 -22.88
CA LEU A 172 -9.44 -4.33 -22.61
C LEU A 172 -9.82 -5.79 -22.81
N SER A 173 -9.34 -6.45 -23.87
CA SER A 173 -9.57 -7.87 -24.12
C SER A 173 -8.96 -8.74 -23.03
N SER A 174 -7.73 -8.45 -22.61
CA SER A 174 -7.06 -9.13 -21.51
C SER A 174 -7.86 -9.02 -20.21
N LEU A 175 -8.37 -7.82 -19.91
CA LEU A 175 -9.19 -7.56 -18.74
C LEU A 175 -10.47 -8.40 -18.74
N ASP A 176 -11.19 -8.46 -19.87
CA ASP A 176 -12.43 -9.24 -19.97
C ASP A 176 -12.18 -10.74 -19.92
N ILE A 177 -11.12 -11.23 -20.59
CA ILE A 177 -10.72 -12.64 -20.53
C ILE A 177 -10.38 -13.03 -19.08
N SER A 178 -9.62 -12.22 -18.37
CA SER A 178 -9.28 -12.46 -16.96
C SER A 178 -10.52 -12.46 -16.07
N ARG A 179 -11.39 -11.46 -16.22
CA ARG A 179 -12.66 -11.40 -15.50
C ARG A 179 -13.50 -12.66 -15.74
N ARG A 180 -13.63 -13.09 -17.01
CA ARG A 180 -14.37 -14.31 -17.38
C ARG A 180 -13.74 -15.55 -16.74
N ASN A 181 -12.41 -15.68 -16.83
CA ASN A 181 -11.70 -16.83 -16.26
C ASN A 181 -11.89 -16.92 -14.75
N LEU A 182 -11.75 -15.79 -14.04
CA LEU A 182 -11.96 -15.71 -12.59
C LEU A 182 -13.41 -16.00 -12.20
N ALA A 183 -14.39 -15.51 -12.97
CA ALA A 183 -15.79 -15.82 -12.71
C ALA A 183 -16.11 -17.31 -12.82
N LEU A 184 -15.42 -18.04 -13.69
CA LEU A 184 -15.66 -19.47 -13.95
C LEU A 184 -14.80 -20.38 -13.06
N ARG A 185 -13.57 -19.98 -12.74
CA ARG A 185 -12.55 -20.83 -12.10
C ARG A 185 -11.87 -20.20 -10.90
N GLY A 186 -12.19 -18.95 -10.54
CA GLY A 186 -11.48 -18.22 -9.50
C GLY A 186 -11.50 -18.93 -8.16
N ARG A 187 -12.62 -19.53 -7.78
CA ARG A 187 -12.78 -20.29 -6.55
C ARG A 187 -11.76 -21.42 -6.44
N GLU A 188 -11.64 -22.26 -7.45
CA GLU A 188 -10.69 -23.36 -7.49
C GLU A 188 -9.24 -22.87 -7.57
N SER A 189 -9.00 -21.87 -8.44
CA SER A 189 -7.67 -21.29 -8.63
C SER A 189 -7.11 -20.69 -7.34
N PHE A 190 -7.88 -19.88 -6.62
CA PHE A 190 -7.42 -19.25 -5.39
C PHE A 190 -7.39 -20.20 -4.20
N ALA A 191 -8.21 -21.26 -4.19
CA ALA A 191 -8.04 -22.35 -3.22
C ALA A 191 -6.70 -23.06 -3.39
N ARG A 192 -6.25 -23.28 -4.63
CA ARG A 192 -4.91 -23.81 -4.94
C ARG A 192 -3.80 -22.85 -4.52
N VAL A 193 -3.93 -21.56 -4.86
CA VAL A 193 -2.96 -20.51 -4.48
C VAL A 193 -2.80 -20.45 -2.95
N ALA A 194 -3.91 -20.44 -2.21
CA ALA A 194 -3.89 -20.40 -0.75
C ALA A 194 -3.15 -21.61 -0.16
N LYS A 195 -3.36 -22.82 -0.72
CA LYS A 195 -2.65 -24.04 -0.29
C LYS A 195 -1.15 -23.97 -0.58
N MET A 196 -0.76 -23.47 -1.76
CA MET A 196 0.66 -23.30 -2.11
C MET A 196 1.34 -22.27 -1.20
N ALA A 197 0.66 -21.16 -0.91
CA ALA A 197 1.19 -20.12 -0.02
C ALA A 197 1.35 -20.65 1.42
N GLU A 198 0.40 -21.42 1.90
CA GLU A 198 0.49 -22.05 3.23
C GLU A 198 1.61 -23.10 3.31
N TYR A 199 1.76 -23.93 2.27
CA TYR A 199 2.89 -24.86 2.14
C TYR A 199 4.22 -24.12 2.17
N ALA A 200 4.39 -23.07 1.35
CA ALA A 200 5.60 -22.26 1.32
C ALA A 200 5.93 -21.69 2.71
N ARG A 201 4.92 -21.15 3.40
CA ARG A 201 5.07 -20.56 4.75
C ARG A 201 5.58 -21.60 5.75
N ASN A 202 5.02 -22.79 5.75
CA ASN A 202 5.41 -23.87 6.65
C ASN A 202 6.84 -24.35 6.35
N GLU A 203 7.19 -24.55 5.08
CA GLU A 203 8.54 -24.99 4.69
C GLU A 203 9.59 -23.93 5.05
N ILE A 204 9.33 -22.64 4.77
CA ILE A 204 10.25 -21.55 5.12
C ILE A 204 10.44 -21.45 6.64
N ASN A 205 9.37 -21.55 7.42
CA ASN A 205 9.48 -21.57 8.88
C ASN A 205 10.28 -22.79 9.40
N SER A 206 10.21 -23.92 8.71
CA SER A 206 10.97 -25.12 9.04
C SER A 206 12.48 -24.98 8.81
N ILE A 207 12.92 -24.09 7.90
CA ILE A 207 14.34 -23.77 7.71
C ILE A 207 14.93 -23.15 9.00
N GLY A 208 14.12 -22.39 9.77
CA GLY A 208 14.53 -21.60 10.92
C GLY A 208 15.35 -20.37 10.53
N GLY A 209 15.40 -19.38 11.40
CA GLY A 209 16.06 -18.08 11.12
C GLY A 209 15.26 -17.16 10.20
N TYR A 210 14.24 -17.66 9.55
CA TYR A 210 13.20 -16.89 8.89
C TYR A 210 11.89 -16.92 9.69
N TYR A 211 11.05 -15.91 9.50
CA TYR A 211 9.68 -15.97 10.01
C TYR A 211 8.71 -15.58 8.91
N ALA A 212 8.14 -16.58 8.26
CA ALA A 212 7.06 -16.41 7.31
C ALA A 212 5.75 -16.32 8.08
N TYR A 213 5.25 -15.08 8.25
CA TYR A 213 4.06 -14.80 9.06
C TYR A 213 2.76 -14.91 8.25
N GLY A 214 1.66 -15.02 8.97
CA GLY A 214 0.36 -15.24 8.38
C GLY A 214 -0.79 -14.93 9.35
N ARG A 215 -1.78 -15.80 9.39
CA ARG A 215 -2.94 -15.67 10.29
C ARG A 215 -2.61 -15.75 11.78
N ASP A 216 -1.44 -16.21 12.14
CA ASP A 216 -0.89 -16.18 13.50
C ASP A 216 -0.71 -14.75 14.04
N LEU A 217 -0.64 -13.75 13.15
CA LEU A 217 -0.61 -12.34 13.54
C LEU A 217 -1.99 -11.75 13.86
N VAL A 218 -3.08 -12.41 13.49
CA VAL A 218 -4.45 -11.87 13.69
C VAL A 218 -4.71 -11.64 15.17
N ASN A 219 -5.04 -10.38 15.51
CA ASN A 219 -5.29 -9.94 16.88
C ASN A 219 -6.73 -9.41 17.11
N GLY A 220 -7.55 -9.34 16.05
CA GLY A 220 -8.93 -8.89 16.10
C GLY A 220 -9.11 -7.37 16.13
N THR A 221 -8.02 -6.58 16.10
CA THR A 221 -8.04 -5.11 16.10
C THR A 221 -7.27 -4.54 14.94
N SER A 222 -6.00 -4.21 15.09
CA SER A 222 -5.13 -3.66 14.03
C SER A 222 -4.76 -4.69 12.94
N ILE A 223 -4.89 -5.98 13.24
CA ILE A 223 -4.82 -7.10 12.28
C ILE A 223 -6.11 -7.90 12.44
N TYR A 224 -7.16 -7.47 11.75
CA TYR A 224 -8.47 -8.11 11.87
C TYR A 224 -8.56 -9.42 11.10
N ASP A 225 -7.95 -9.47 9.91
CA ASP A 225 -7.80 -10.67 9.10
C ASP A 225 -6.49 -10.59 8.29
N TYR A 226 -6.11 -11.68 7.63
CA TYR A 226 -4.87 -11.79 6.87
C TYR A 226 -5.08 -12.48 5.52
N ASP A 227 -4.56 -11.85 4.46
CA ASP A 227 -4.54 -12.42 3.11
C ASP A 227 -3.42 -13.47 2.98
N VAL A 228 -3.81 -14.72 3.07
CA VAL A 228 -2.88 -15.87 3.06
C VAL A 228 -2.09 -16.02 1.75
N THR A 229 -2.50 -15.38 0.66
CA THR A 229 -1.79 -15.41 -0.63
C THR A 229 -0.51 -14.57 -0.62
N LYS A 230 -0.36 -13.67 0.38
CA LYS A 230 0.84 -12.89 0.61
C LYS A 230 1.85 -13.69 1.41
N LEU A 231 2.95 -14.06 0.79
CA LEU A 231 4.05 -14.74 1.46
C LEU A 231 5.08 -13.72 1.91
N SER A 232 4.83 -13.13 3.07
CA SER A 232 5.73 -12.17 3.71
C SER A 232 6.66 -12.91 4.66
N VAL A 233 7.96 -12.67 4.56
CA VAL A 233 9.00 -13.38 5.31
C VAL A 233 9.97 -12.38 5.94
N TYR A 234 10.05 -12.39 7.25
CA TYR A 234 11.03 -11.64 8.00
C TYR A 234 12.41 -12.31 7.91
N THR A 235 13.46 -11.52 7.65
CA THR A 235 14.79 -12.04 7.31
C THR A 235 15.90 -11.61 8.27
N LEU A 236 15.66 -10.61 9.12
CA LEU A 236 16.73 -10.05 9.96
C LEU A 236 17.33 -11.04 10.96
N ASP A 237 16.63 -12.13 11.30
CA ASP A 237 17.15 -13.15 12.23
C ASP A 237 18.28 -14.00 11.62
N ILE A 238 18.48 -13.96 10.29
CA ILE A 238 19.65 -14.51 9.62
C ILE A 238 20.76 -13.44 9.39
N GLY A 239 20.59 -12.23 9.89
CA GLY A 239 21.52 -11.11 9.75
C GLY A 239 21.48 -10.39 8.40
N LEU A 240 20.52 -10.71 7.51
CA LEU A 240 20.36 -10.09 6.20
C LEU A 240 19.11 -9.21 6.15
N ALA A 241 19.25 -8.03 5.56
CA ALA A 241 18.10 -7.21 5.22
C ALA A 241 17.27 -7.88 4.10
N GLY A 242 15.95 -7.64 4.08
CA GLY A 242 15.09 -8.20 3.04
C GLY A 242 15.54 -7.82 1.64
N ILE A 243 16.03 -6.59 1.43
CA ILE A 243 16.57 -6.17 0.13
C ILE A 243 17.82 -6.98 -0.28
N GLU A 244 18.68 -7.35 0.66
CA GLU A 244 19.86 -8.20 0.38
C GLU A 244 19.40 -9.61 -0.05
N VAL A 245 18.40 -10.17 0.63
CA VAL A 245 17.82 -11.47 0.26
C VAL A 245 17.11 -11.40 -1.10
N TYR A 246 16.40 -10.30 -1.39
CA TYR A 246 15.78 -10.06 -2.69
C TYR A 246 16.82 -10.03 -3.82
N ASP A 247 17.93 -9.32 -3.63
CA ASP A 247 19.00 -9.23 -4.62
C ASP A 247 19.67 -10.60 -4.85
N LEU A 248 19.96 -11.35 -3.78
CA LEU A 248 20.49 -12.71 -3.90
C LEU A 248 19.53 -13.64 -4.66
N LEU A 249 18.24 -13.62 -4.34
CA LEU A 249 17.22 -14.43 -5.05
C LEU A 249 17.21 -14.12 -6.54
N ARG A 250 17.29 -12.84 -6.92
CA ARG A 250 17.29 -12.40 -8.31
C ARG A 250 18.60 -12.78 -9.03
N ASP A 251 19.73 -12.45 -8.44
CA ASP A 251 21.02 -12.44 -9.13
C ASP A 251 21.69 -13.83 -9.13
N GLU A 252 21.47 -14.65 -8.09
CA GLU A 252 22.14 -15.96 -7.97
C GLU A 252 21.19 -17.14 -8.19
N TYR A 253 19.88 -16.97 -7.93
CA TYR A 253 18.91 -18.06 -8.05
C TYR A 253 17.91 -17.88 -9.21
N ASP A 254 17.99 -16.75 -9.94
CA ASP A 254 17.04 -16.40 -11.02
C ASP A 254 15.57 -16.50 -10.54
N ILE A 255 15.31 -15.95 -9.34
CA ILE A 255 13.98 -15.90 -8.72
C ILE A 255 13.61 -14.44 -8.50
N GLN A 256 12.61 -13.96 -9.25
CA GLN A 256 12.05 -12.63 -9.09
C GLN A 256 10.83 -12.70 -8.17
N ILE A 257 10.96 -12.18 -6.96
CA ILE A 257 9.83 -11.96 -6.03
C ILE A 257 9.30 -10.53 -6.16
N GLU A 258 8.27 -10.17 -5.41
CA GLU A 258 7.64 -8.86 -5.50
C GLU A 258 8.59 -7.75 -5.04
N PHE A 259 9.14 -7.85 -3.84
CA PHE A 259 10.17 -6.92 -3.33
C PHE A 259 10.87 -7.45 -2.07
N GLY A 260 11.94 -6.74 -1.68
CA GLY A 260 12.54 -6.78 -0.35
C GLY A 260 12.58 -5.38 0.25
N ASP A 261 12.25 -5.25 1.53
CA ASP A 261 12.48 -4.06 2.34
C ASP A 261 13.64 -4.27 3.35
N ILE A 262 13.73 -3.42 4.36
CA ILE A 262 14.79 -3.55 5.38
C ILE A 262 14.62 -4.83 6.19
N CYS A 263 13.39 -5.21 6.53
CA CYS A 263 13.11 -6.31 7.46
C CYS A 263 12.62 -7.58 6.78
N ASN A 264 11.98 -7.44 5.61
CA ASN A 264 11.17 -8.50 5.00
C ASN A 264 11.44 -8.66 3.51
N ILE A 265 11.16 -9.85 3.00
CA ILE A 265 10.84 -10.07 1.61
C ILE A 265 9.34 -10.36 1.45
N LEU A 266 8.79 -10.01 0.30
CA LEU A 266 7.42 -10.35 -0.09
C LEU A 266 7.44 -11.11 -1.41
N ALA A 267 6.90 -12.31 -1.41
CA ALA A 267 6.54 -13.05 -2.60
C ALA A 267 5.01 -13.08 -2.73
N TYR A 268 4.52 -12.84 -3.92
CA TYR A 268 3.11 -12.87 -4.22
C TYR A 268 2.75 -14.13 -5.00
N ILE A 269 2.17 -15.12 -4.32
CA ILE A 269 1.78 -16.38 -4.96
C ILE A 269 0.52 -16.13 -5.80
N SER A 270 0.61 -16.42 -7.07
CA SER A 270 -0.39 -16.10 -8.07
C SER A 270 -1.04 -17.35 -8.71
N ILE A 271 -2.05 -17.14 -9.54
CA ILE A 271 -2.70 -18.21 -10.28
C ILE A 271 -1.79 -18.82 -11.36
N GLY A 272 -0.71 -18.14 -11.72
CA GLY A 272 0.29 -18.62 -12.69
C GLY A 272 1.37 -19.50 -12.09
N ASP A 273 1.56 -19.47 -10.77
CA ASP A 273 2.63 -20.21 -10.11
C ASP A 273 2.31 -21.70 -9.97
N ARG A 274 3.37 -22.50 -9.96
CA ARG A 274 3.33 -23.95 -9.79
C ARG A 274 4.06 -24.33 -8.50
N ILE A 275 3.82 -25.53 -8.02
CA ILE A 275 4.48 -26.01 -6.80
C ILE A 275 6.01 -26.06 -6.95
N GLN A 276 6.53 -26.35 -8.15
CA GLN A 276 7.96 -26.36 -8.43
C GLN A 276 8.60 -24.96 -8.25
N ASP A 277 7.87 -23.90 -8.56
CA ASP A 277 8.35 -22.53 -8.39
C ASP A 277 8.45 -22.20 -6.89
N ILE A 278 7.52 -22.69 -6.07
CA ILE A 278 7.56 -22.60 -4.61
C ILE A 278 8.73 -23.39 -4.02
N GLU A 279 8.95 -24.62 -4.48
CA GLU A 279 10.06 -25.47 -4.01
C GLU A 279 11.42 -24.86 -4.34
N ARG A 280 11.55 -24.21 -5.54
CA ARG A 280 12.76 -23.44 -5.88
C ARG A 280 12.99 -22.28 -4.90
N LEU A 281 11.96 -21.54 -4.55
CA LEU A 281 12.07 -20.44 -3.60
C LEU A 281 12.50 -20.93 -2.22
N VAL A 282 11.89 -22.00 -1.73
CA VAL A 282 12.24 -22.61 -0.42
C VAL A 282 13.68 -23.09 -0.42
N GLY A 283 14.12 -23.81 -1.48
CA GLY A 283 15.49 -24.27 -1.62
C GLY A 283 16.51 -23.12 -1.68
N ALA A 284 16.20 -22.07 -2.43
CA ALA A 284 17.04 -20.87 -2.49
C ALA A 284 17.19 -20.17 -1.13
N LEU A 285 16.09 -20.02 -0.38
CA LEU A 285 16.14 -19.44 0.98
C LEU A 285 16.94 -20.29 1.95
N GLN A 286 16.87 -21.64 1.83
CA GLN A 286 17.70 -22.53 2.62
C GLN A 286 19.19 -22.35 2.31
N ASP A 287 19.56 -22.26 1.04
CA ASP A 287 20.93 -22.02 0.61
C ASP A 287 21.43 -20.64 1.01
N ILE A 288 20.63 -19.60 0.85
CA ILE A 288 20.96 -18.23 1.28
C ILE A 288 21.28 -18.22 2.78
N LYS A 289 20.44 -18.84 3.62
CA LYS A 289 20.73 -18.96 5.04
C LYS A 289 22.07 -19.66 5.28
N ARG A 290 22.32 -20.78 4.62
CA ARG A 290 23.53 -21.59 4.81
C ARG A 290 24.81 -20.84 4.40
N LEU A 291 24.75 -20.05 3.31
CA LEU A 291 25.93 -19.44 2.69
C LEU A 291 26.20 -18.01 3.18
N TYR A 292 25.15 -17.25 3.51
CA TYR A 292 25.22 -15.80 3.69
C TYR A 292 24.74 -15.33 5.07
N SER A 293 24.22 -16.21 5.96
CA SER A 293 23.81 -15.77 7.29
C SER A 293 24.99 -15.21 8.09
N ARG A 294 24.72 -14.17 8.86
CA ARG A 294 25.72 -13.45 9.67
C ARG A 294 25.07 -12.94 10.96
N ASP A 295 25.90 -12.46 11.90
CA ASP A 295 25.39 -11.86 13.12
C ASP A 295 24.60 -10.57 12.81
N ARG A 296 23.49 -10.39 13.53
CA ARG A 296 22.63 -9.21 13.42
C ARG A 296 23.30 -8.00 14.05
N THR A 297 24.07 -7.23 13.27
CA THR A 297 24.75 -6.01 13.72
C THR A 297 24.27 -4.81 12.87
N GLY A 298 23.87 -3.73 13.54
CA GLY A 298 23.61 -2.44 12.88
C GLY A 298 22.36 -2.34 12.01
N LEU A 299 21.45 -3.31 12.09
CA LEU A 299 20.15 -3.25 11.39
C LEU A 299 19.13 -2.59 12.31
N LEU A 300 18.65 -1.40 11.90
CA LEU A 300 17.57 -0.70 12.60
C LEU A 300 16.23 -1.36 12.26
N SER A 301 15.36 -1.51 13.27
CA SER A 301 13.93 -1.75 13.01
C SER A 301 13.34 -0.50 12.35
N GLY A 302 12.43 -0.68 11.38
CA GLY A 302 11.76 0.45 10.74
C GLY A 302 11.06 1.32 11.79
N GLU A 303 11.37 2.62 11.81
CA GLU A 303 10.64 3.58 12.64
C GLU A 303 9.47 4.15 11.85
N TYR A 304 8.35 4.30 12.55
CA TYR A 304 7.17 4.97 11.98
C TYR A 304 7.39 6.48 12.04
N ILE A 305 7.30 7.11 10.88
CA ILE A 305 7.39 8.55 10.74
C ILE A 305 5.99 9.10 10.48
N ASN A 306 5.55 10.01 11.34
CA ASN A 306 4.26 10.68 11.25
C ASN A 306 4.46 12.18 10.99
N PRO A 307 4.56 12.62 9.73
CA PRO A 307 4.75 14.04 9.41
C PRO A 307 3.51 14.87 9.74
N GLU A 308 3.74 16.09 10.24
CA GLU A 308 2.69 17.10 10.41
C GLU A 308 2.24 17.63 9.05
N VAL A 309 0.94 17.60 8.76
CA VAL A 309 0.34 18.27 7.60
C VAL A 309 0.16 19.74 7.90
N ALA A 310 1.10 20.58 7.49
CA ALA A 310 1.08 22.02 7.72
C ALA A 310 0.27 22.78 6.66
N VAL A 311 0.24 22.28 5.42
CA VAL A 311 -0.46 22.85 4.27
C VAL A 311 -1.14 21.72 3.49
N SER A 312 -2.30 21.99 2.86
CA SER A 312 -2.95 20.96 2.03
C SER A 312 -2.04 20.52 0.87
N PRO A 313 -2.07 19.23 0.48
CA PRO A 313 -1.22 18.70 -0.59
C PRO A 313 -1.32 19.47 -1.90
N GLN A 314 -2.53 19.89 -2.30
CA GLN A 314 -2.74 20.69 -3.51
C GLN A 314 -2.03 22.05 -3.43
N LYS A 315 -2.22 22.79 -2.32
CA LYS A 315 -1.58 24.10 -2.17
C LYS A 315 -0.06 24.01 -2.19
N ALA A 316 0.49 23.02 -1.49
CA ALA A 316 1.93 22.81 -1.44
C ALA A 316 2.50 22.37 -2.81
N PHE A 317 1.78 21.51 -3.53
CA PHE A 317 2.24 21.03 -4.84
C PHE A 317 2.34 22.15 -5.89
N TYR A 318 1.40 23.11 -5.87
CA TYR A 318 1.36 24.23 -6.83
C TYR A 318 2.02 25.52 -6.32
N ALA A 319 2.54 25.54 -5.09
CA ALA A 319 3.24 26.72 -4.55
C ALA A 319 4.61 26.90 -5.22
N GLU A 320 5.17 28.11 -5.10
CA GLU A 320 6.58 28.36 -5.41
C GLU A 320 7.49 27.56 -4.48
N LYS A 321 8.56 27.04 -5.03
CA LYS A 321 9.48 26.14 -4.35
C LYS A 321 10.91 26.62 -4.45
N LYS A 322 11.72 26.23 -3.49
CA LYS A 322 13.17 26.36 -3.53
C LYS A 322 13.83 25.03 -3.18
N SER A 323 14.99 24.80 -3.75
CA SER A 323 15.78 23.62 -3.51
C SER A 323 16.69 23.83 -2.32
N LEU A 324 16.65 22.91 -1.33
CA LEU A 324 17.53 22.92 -0.17
C LEU A 324 18.16 21.53 0.01
N SER A 325 19.37 21.46 0.56
CA SER A 325 19.95 20.17 0.95
C SER A 325 19.03 19.48 1.97
N ILE A 326 19.09 18.17 2.06
CA ILE A 326 18.27 17.42 3.03
C ILE A 326 18.44 17.98 4.45
N LYS A 327 19.67 18.31 4.84
CA LYS A 327 19.99 18.84 6.18
C LYS A 327 19.39 20.23 6.41
N ASP A 328 19.45 21.09 5.40
CA ASP A 328 18.95 22.47 5.48
C ASP A 328 17.42 22.56 5.32
N SER A 329 16.80 21.47 4.84
CA SER A 329 15.33 21.39 4.66
C SER A 329 14.58 21.08 5.95
N VAL A 330 15.26 20.71 7.04
CA VAL A 330 14.64 20.42 8.33
C VAL A 330 13.87 21.64 8.85
N GLY A 331 12.61 21.45 9.25
CA GLY A 331 11.68 22.50 9.67
C GLY A 331 10.87 23.15 8.53
N CYS A 332 11.31 22.98 7.27
CA CYS A 332 10.57 23.46 6.09
C CYS A 332 9.36 22.56 5.78
N ILE A 333 8.50 23.06 4.88
CA ILE A 333 7.35 22.30 4.37
C ILE A 333 7.70 21.74 3.00
N SER A 334 7.48 20.45 2.80
CA SER A 334 7.78 19.79 1.53
C SER A 334 6.86 20.28 0.41
N GLY A 335 7.43 20.51 -0.77
CA GLY A 335 6.71 20.78 -2.02
C GLY A 335 6.61 19.55 -2.93
N GLU A 336 7.22 18.42 -2.56
CA GLU A 336 7.30 17.21 -3.37
C GLU A 336 7.11 15.93 -2.55
N PHE A 337 7.00 14.80 -3.24
CA PHE A 337 6.98 13.48 -2.61
C PHE A 337 8.40 12.96 -2.42
N VAL A 338 8.63 12.27 -1.31
CA VAL A 338 9.80 11.40 -1.11
C VAL A 338 9.28 10.02 -0.75
N MET A 339 9.56 9.04 -1.58
CA MET A 339 9.08 7.67 -1.41
C MET A 339 10.24 6.70 -1.48
N CYS A 340 10.26 5.75 -0.58
CA CYS A 340 11.08 4.55 -0.72
C CYS A 340 10.31 3.53 -1.57
N TYR A 341 10.91 3.03 -2.61
CA TYR A 341 10.26 2.03 -3.47
C TYR A 341 11.12 0.76 -3.56
N PRO A 342 10.53 -0.41 -3.41
CA PRO A 342 9.16 -0.70 -2.96
C PRO A 342 8.94 -0.36 -1.46
N PRO A 343 7.66 -0.27 -1.00
CA PRO A 343 6.39 -0.45 -1.69
C PRO A 343 5.79 0.82 -2.29
N GLY A 344 6.49 1.97 -2.26
CA GLY A 344 5.99 3.22 -2.79
C GLY A 344 5.03 3.97 -1.84
N ILE A 345 5.18 3.73 -0.53
CA ILE A 345 4.52 4.50 0.51
C ILE A 345 5.34 5.78 0.74
N PRO A 346 4.71 6.96 0.67
CA PRO A 346 5.44 8.20 0.88
C PRO A 346 6.00 8.33 2.30
N ILE A 347 7.29 8.56 2.40
CA ILE A 347 7.95 9.01 3.64
C ILE A 347 7.52 10.44 3.91
N LEU A 348 7.44 11.24 2.84
CA LEU A 348 7.10 12.65 2.87
C LEU A 348 6.19 12.97 1.68
N ALA A 349 5.16 13.78 1.90
CA ALA A 349 4.24 14.24 0.87
C ALA A 349 4.21 15.78 0.82
N PRO A 350 3.78 16.40 -0.29
CA PRO A 350 3.60 17.84 -0.37
C PRO A 350 2.71 18.36 0.75
N GLY A 351 3.16 19.40 1.43
CA GLY A 351 2.45 20.04 2.54
C GLY A 351 2.81 19.53 3.92
N GLU A 352 3.63 18.51 4.00
CA GLU A 352 4.11 17.95 5.27
C GLU A 352 5.40 18.66 5.72
N ARG A 353 5.56 18.79 7.05
CA ARG A 353 6.76 19.37 7.66
C ARG A 353 7.87 18.34 7.69
N ILE A 354 9.04 18.73 7.22
CA ILE A 354 10.27 17.91 7.27
C ILE A 354 10.84 17.98 8.69
N THR A 355 10.75 16.88 9.42
CA THR A 355 11.39 16.78 10.74
C THR A 355 12.82 16.25 10.61
N LYS A 356 13.59 16.34 11.69
CA LYS A 356 14.94 15.80 11.74
C LYS A 356 14.95 14.29 11.53
N GLU A 357 13.97 13.60 12.14
CA GLU A 357 13.79 12.13 12.02
C GLU A 357 13.51 11.72 10.59
N ILE A 358 12.68 12.50 9.86
CA ILE A 358 12.40 12.28 8.42
C ILE A 358 13.68 12.40 7.60
N ALA A 359 14.44 13.47 7.83
CA ALA A 359 15.70 13.70 7.10
C ALA A 359 16.72 12.59 7.37
N GLU A 360 16.88 12.17 8.62
CA GLU A 360 17.75 11.06 9.01
C GLU A 360 17.31 9.73 8.40
N TYR A 361 16.01 9.46 8.37
CA TYR A 361 15.47 8.25 7.74
C TYR A 361 15.71 8.22 6.22
N ILE A 362 15.52 9.36 5.53
CA ILE A 362 15.81 9.46 4.09
C ILE A 362 17.29 9.16 3.82
N LEU A 363 18.21 9.75 4.61
CA LEU A 363 19.63 9.50 4.47
C LEU A 363 20.01 8.04 4.75
N TYR A 364 19.43 7.44 5.79
CA TYR A 364 19.63 6.04 6.13
C TYR A 364 19.15 5.10 5.01
N ALA A 365 17.93 5.33 4.49
CA ALA A 365 17.40 4.52 3.41
C ALA A 365 18.24 4.60 2.13
N LYS A 366 18.78 5.80 1.81
CA LYS A 366 19.76 5.98 0.72
C LYS A 366 21.03 5.16 0.96
N GLU A 367 21.61 5.24 2.16
CA GLU A 367 22.82 4.48 2.53
C GLU A 367 22.62 2.96 2.38
N LYS A 368 21.41 2.47 2.66
CA LYS A 368 21.03 1.05 2.48
C LYS A 368 20.68 0.66 1.05
N GLY A 369 20.80 1.58 0.09
CA GLY A 369 20.55 1.30 -1.33
C GLY A 369 19.06 1.26 -1.72
N CYS A 370 18.15 1.76 -0.86
CA CYS A 370 16.74 1.84 -1.21
C CYS A 370 16.53 2.81 -2.38
N SER A 371 15.77 2.39 -3.39
CA SER A 371 15.40 3.27 -4.50
C SER A 371 14.46 4.37 -4.01
N MET A 372 14.85 5.63 -4.21
CA MET A 372 14.03 6.78 -3.88
C MET A 372 13.32 7.31 -5.12
N GLN A 373 12.05 7.70 -4.95
CA GLN A 373 11.21 8.20 -6.04
C GLN A 373 10.36 9.39 -5.59
N GLY A 374 9.91 10.18 -6.56
CA GLY A 374 8.99 11.29 -6.35
C GLY A 374 9.64 12.63 -6.16
N THR A 375 10.95 12.67 -6.02
CA THR A 375 11.77 13.89 -5.93
C THR A 375 12.11 14.43 -7.31
N GLU A 376 12.27 15.74 -7.42
CA GLU A 376 12.79 16.39 -8.63
C GLU A 376 14.27 16.05 -8.84
N ASP A 377 15.04 15.99 -7.75
CA ASP A 377 16.41 15.48 -7.76
C ASP A 377 16.45 13.95 -7.60
N PRO A 378 16.79 13.17 -8.65
CA PRO A 378 16.85 11.72 -8.56
C PRO A 378 17.92 11.19 -7.58
N ALA A 379 18.96 11.99 -7.32
CA ALA A 379 20.00 11.64 -6.37
C ALA A 379 19.57 11.88 -4.92
N VAL A 380 18.45 12.62 -4.74
CA VAL A 380 17.91 13.00 -3.42
C VAL A 380 19.02 13.63 -2.54
N GLU A 381 19.77 14.55 -3.10
CA GLU A 381 20.71 15.41 -2.39
C GLU A 381 19.99 16.67 -1.91
N TYR A 382 19.02 17.12 -2.70
CA TYR A 382 18.20 18.30 -2.48
C TYR A 382 16.71 17.93 -2.45
N LEU A 383 15.96 18.66 -1.64
CA LEU A 383 14.50 18.56 -1.57
C LEU A 383 13.86 19.90 -1.98
N GLN A 384 12.75 19.81 -2.69
CA GLN A 384 11.91 20.96 -3.01
C GLN A 384 11.04 21.31 -1.81
N VAL A 385 11.28 22.47 -1.22
CA VAL A 385 10.49 22.99 -0.10
C VAL A 385 9.75 24.26 -0.51
N LEU A 386 8.68 24.62 0.20
CA LEU A 386 7.97 25.87 -0.07
C LEU A 386 8.91 27.07 0.14
N ALA A 387 8.82 28.07 -0.77
CA ALA A 387 9.68 29.25 -0.79
C ALA A 387 9.43 30.17 0.42
#